data_9b092d4bc4f9abaf423275210eb42830
#
_entry.id   9b092d4bc4f9abaf423275210eb42830
#
_cell.length_a   1.000
_cell.length_b   1.000
_cell.length_c   1.000
_cell.angle_alpha   90.00
_cell.angle_beta   90.00
_cell.angle_gamma   90.00
#
_symmetry.space_group_name_H-M   'P 1'
#
loop_
_entity.id
_entity.type
_entity.pdbx_description
1 polymer ?
#
loop_
_entity_poly.entity_id
_entity_poly.type
_entity_poly.pdbx_seq_one_letter_code
_entity_poly.pdbx_strand_id
1 'polypeptide(L)'
;MDTFNVREYLKKDSFDIDEYLMMIGWAELLSREEEQALVEKAQQGDEEAMNLLLWSKARFVINLANQYTNKGKGVSLQQLLNVAMPVLQKAVLEYDVHNEDPLIKYAVPQMREALEKI
;
A
#
# COMPACT_ATOMS: atom_id res chain seq x y z
N MET A 1 -14.54 2.93 16.83
CA MET A 1 -14.08 3.83 15.76
C MET A 1 -13.76 3.00 14.52
N ASP A 2 -14.35 3.36 13.41
CA ASP A 2 -14.17 2.57 12.20
C ASP A 2 -12.75 2.70 11.67
N THR A 3 -12.16 1.57 11.33
CA THR A 3 -10.84 1.54 10.73
C THR A 3 -10.93 2.05 9.29
N PHE A 4 -10.04 2.96 8.92
CA PHE A 4 -9.94 3.44 7.56
C PHE A 4 -9.56 2.28 6.62
N ASN A 5 -10.38 2.05 5.59
CA ASN A 5 -10.10 1.00 4.62
C ASN A 5 -9.41 1.62 3.41
N VAL A 6 -8.11 1.36 3.30
CA VAL A 6 -7.25 1.96 2.29
C VAL A 6 -7.70 1.60 0.88
N ARG A 7 -8.01 0.33 0.65
CA ARG A 7 -8.36 -0.15 -0.69
C ARG A 7 -9.72 0.36 -1.15
N GLU A 8 -10.71 0.37 -0.24
CA GLU A 8 -12.05 0.85 -0.58
C GLU A 8 -12.04 2.34 -0.88
N TYR A 9 -11.28 3.12 -0.11
CA TYR A 9 -11.21 4.56 -0.34
C TYR A 9 -10.64 4.87 -1.72
N LEU A 10 -9.63 4.14 -2.17
CA LEU A 10 -9.00 4.36 -3.47
C LEU A 10 -9.93 4.08 -4.65
N LYS A 11 -11.02 3.35 -4.43
CA LYS A 11 -11.99 3.00 -5.49
C LYS A 11 -13.16 3.97 -5.57
N LYS A 12 -13.24 4.95 -4.67
CA LYS A 12 -14.38 5.87 -4.66
C LYS A 12 -14.28 6.91 -5.76
N ASP A 13 -15.42 7.22 -6.38
CA ASP A 13 -15.52 8.32 -7.33
C ASP A 13 -15.26 9.66 -6.65
N SER A 14 -15.57 9.76 -5.37
CA SER A 14 -15.36 10.95 -4.54
C SER A 14 -13.96 11.00 -3.91
N PHE A 15 -12.98 10.29 -4.49
CA PHE A 15 -11.61 10.30 -3.99
C PHE A 15 -11.07 11.72 -3.91
N ASP A 16 -10.56 12.08 -2.71
CA ASP A 16 -9.96 13.37 -2.44
C ASP A 16 -8.55 13.12 -1.89
N ILE A 17 -7.54 13.61 -2.62
CA ILE A 17 -6.14 13.37 -2.24
C ILE A 17 -5.80 14.00 -0.89
N ASP A 18 -6.35 15.16 -0.57
CA ASP A 18 -6.07 15.81 0.71
C ASP A 18 -6.65 15.01 1.87
N GLU A 19 -7.87 14.50 1.72
CA GLU A 19 -8.47 13.62 2.73
C GLU A 19 -7.68 12.32 2.87
N TYR A 20 -7.27 11.73 1.74
CA TYR A 20 -6.47 10.51 1.76
C TYR A 20 -5.15 10.73 2.51
N LEU A 21 -4.44 11.83 2.22
CA LEU A 21 -3.19 12.16 2.90
C LEU A 21 -3.39 12.33 4.41
N MET A 22 -4.50 12.94 4.81
CA MET A 22 -4.82 13.09 6.22
C MET A 22 -5.03 11.73 6.88
N MET A 23 -5.80 10.86 6.24
CA MET A 23 -6.14 9.55 6.79
C MET A 23 -4.91 8.65 6.89
N ILE A 24 -4.04 8.65 5.89
CA ILE A 24 -2.82 7.83 5.94
C ILE A 24 -1.82 8.37 6.97
N GLY A 25 -1.88 9.66 7.27
CA GLY A 25 -1.06 10.25 8.32
C GLY A 25 -1.37 9.73 9.71
N TRP A 26 -2.55 9.12 9.90
CA TRP A 26 -2.98 8.55 11.19
C TRP A 26 -2.58 7.07 11.32
N ALA A 27 -1.93 6.50 10.31
CA ALA A 27 -1.48 5.11 10.38
C ALA A 27 -0.42 4.96 11.49
N GLU A 28 -0.53 3.88 12.23
CA GLU A 28 0.47 3.56 13.25
C GLU A 28 1.77 3.14 12.61
N LEU A 29 2.88 3.58 13.20
CA LEU A 29 4.20 3.06 12.83
C LEU A 29 4.36 1.69 13.46
N LEU A 30 4.68 0.71 12.64
CA LEU A 30 4.82 -0.68 13.09
C LEU A 30 6.29 -1.00 13.39
N SER A 31 6.54 -1.64 14.52
CA SER A 31 7.84 -2.25 14.77
C SER A 31 8.02 -3.43 13.83
N ARG A 32 9.25 -3.93 13.73
CA ARG A 32 9.55 -5.10 12.91
C ARG A 32 8.72 -6.31 13.34
N GLU A 33 8.62 -6.53 14.64
CA GLU A 33 7.85 -7.64 15.22
C GLU A 33 6.36 -7.51 14.96
N GLU A 34 5.83 -6.29 15.08
CA GLU A 34 4.42 -6.03 14.79
C GLU A 34 4.11 -6.25 13.32
N GLU A 35 4.99 -5.80 12.43
CA GLU A 35 4.84 -6.00 10.99
C GLU A 35 4.81 -7.49 10.66
N GLN A 36 5.75 -8.26 11.21
CA GLN A 36 5.83 -9.70 10.97
C GLN A 36 4.56 -10.41 11.44
N ALA A 37 4.06 -10.04 12.62
CA ALA A 37 2.84 -10.64 13.16
C ALA A 37 1.64 -10.36 12.27
N LEU A 38 1.52 -9.13 11.75
CA LEU A 38 0.42 -8.76 10.86
C LEU A 38 0.54 -9.46 9.50
N VAL A 39 1.76 -9.61 8.97
CA VAL A 39 1.97 -10.34 7.72
C VAL A 39 1.50 -11.79 7.88
N GLU A 40 1.88 -12.45 8.97
CA GLU A 40 1.46 -13.82 9.23
C GLU A 40 -0.07 -13.95 9.26
N LYS A 41 -0.75 -13.02 9.95
CA LYS A 41 -2.22 -13.01 10.01
C LYS A 41 -2.83 -12.75 8.63
N ALA A 42 -2.29 -11.80 7.89
CA ALA A 42 -2.78 -11.47 6.54
C ALA A 42 -2.65 -12.67 5.60
N GLN A 43 -1.54 -13.41 5.72
CA GLN A 43 -1.31 -14.61 4.91
C GLN A 43 -2.29 -15.74 5.26
N GLN A 44 -2.88 -15.69 6.46
CA GLN A 44 -3.90 -16.63 6.89
C GLN A 44 -5.32 -16.17 6.51
N GLY A 45 -5.44 -15.04 5.83
CA GLY A 45 -6.73 -14.53 5.38
C GLY A 45 -7.35 -13.46 6.27
N ASP A 46 -6.60 -12.92 7.24
CA ASP A 46 -7.09 -11.86 8.11
C ASP A 46 -7.09 -10.53 7.35
N GLU A 47 -8.29 -10.08 6.95
CA GLU A 47 -8.45 -8.86 6.16
C GLU A 47 -8.16 -7.59 6.96
N GLU A 48 -8.40 -7.59 8.26
CA GLU A 48 -8.07 -6.46 9.11
C GLU A 48 -6.56 -6.27 9.19
N ALA A 49 -5.81 -7.37 9.37
CA ALA A 49 -4.36 -7.34 9.38
C ALA A 49 -3.81 -6.84 8.04
N MET A 50 -4.38 -7.31 6.93
CA MET A 50 -4.00 -6.83 5.59
C MET A 50 -4.20 -5.34 5.47
N ASN A 51 -5.36 -4.82 5.87
CA ASN A 51 -5.65 -3.39 5.79
C ASN A 51 -4.69 -2.57 6.64
N LEU A 52 -4.37 -3.02 7.85
CA LEU A 52 -3.43 -2.32 8.72
C LEU A 52 -2.04 -2.23 8.09
N LEU A 53 -1.59 -3.30 7.46
CA LEU A 53 -0.31 -3.30 6.74
C LEU A 53 -0.33 -2.32 5.57
N LEU A 54 -1.36 -2.37 4.75
CA LEU A 54 -1.47 -1.47 3.60
C LEU A 54 -1.57 -0.02 4.04
N TRP A 55 -2.30 0.24 5.11
CA TRP A 55 -2.42 1.58 5.67
C TRP A 55 -1.06 2.08 6.17
N SER A 56 -0.31 1.24 6.89
CA SER A 56 1.01 1.61 7.41
C SER A 56 2.03 1.92 6.31
N LYS A 57 1.84 1.34 5.11
CA LYS A 57 2.74 1.55 3.96
C LYS A 57 2.19 2.55 2.94
N ALA A 58 1.01 3.10 3.17
CA ALA A 58 0.36 3.95 2.18
C ALA A 58 1.20 5.17 1.80
N ARG A 59 1.95 5.75 2.74
CA ARG A 59 2.82 6.89 2.47
C ARG A 59 3.95 6.52 1.49
N PHE A 60 4.54 5.34 1.65
CA PHE A 60 5.55 4.85 0.71
C PHE A 60 4.95 4.67 -0.68
N VAL A 61 3.75 4.12 -0.74
CA VAL A 61 3.07 3.88 -2.02
C VAL A 61 2.77 5.19 -2.73
N ILE A 62 2.27 6.20 -2.01
CA ILE A 62 1.96 7.48 -2.63
C ILE A 62 3.23 8.20 -3.10
N ASN A 63 4.31 8.14 -2.34
CA ASN A 63 5.58 8.73 -2.75
C ASN A 63 6.12 8.05 -4.02
N LEU A 64 5.99 6.73 -4.09
CA LEU A 64 6.40 5.99 -5.27
C LEU A 64 5.53 6.35 -6.47
N ALA A 65 4.21 6.35 -6.29
CA ALA A 65 3.27 6.66 -7.37
C ALA A 65 3.48 8.08 -7.93
N ASN A 66 3.82 9.04 -7.07
CA ASN A 66 4.08 10.42 -7.49
C ASN A 66 5.24 10.52 -8.49
N GLN A 67 6.16 9.57 -8.49
CA GLN A 67 7.26 9.56 -9.45
C GLN A 67 6.79 9.27 -10.88
N TYR A 68 5.57 8.78 -11.03
CA TYR A 68 5.00 8.37 -12.33
C TYR A 68 3.90 9.32 -12.83
N THR A 69 3.51 10.33 -12.05
CA THR A 69 2.44 11.26 -12.45
C THR A 69 2.83 12.14 -13.63
N ASN A 70 4.12 12.39 -13.82
CA ASN A 70 4.63 13.32 -14.85
C ASN A 70 5.12 12.61 -16.11
N LYS A 71 4.68 11.38 -16.34
CA LYS A 71 5.11 10.60 -17.52
C LYS A 71 4.33 10.94 -18.80
N GLY A 72 3.50 11.98 -18.77
CA GLY A 72 2.82 12.48 -19.98
C GLY A 72 1.66 11.64 -20.48
N LYS A 73 1.18 10.70 -19.69
CA LYS A 73 0.13 9.75 -20.11
C LYS A 73 -1.27 10.13 -19.60
N GLY A 74 -1.40 11.24 -18.89
CA GLY A 74 -2.70 11.69 -18.38
C GLY A 74 -3.29 10.79 -17.30
N VAL A 75 -2.48 9.96 -16.65
CA VAL A 75 -2.94 9.05 -15.61
C VAL A 75 -3.00 9.78 -14.28
N SER A 76 -4.14 9.70 -13.58
CA SER A 76 -4.31 10.36 -12.29
C SER A 76 -3.54 9.60 -11.19
N LEU A 77 -3.25 10.31 -10.09
CA LEU A 77 -2.64 9.68 -8.92
C LEU A 77 -3.50 8.54 -8.39
N GLN A 78 -4.83 8.74 -8.36
CA GLN A 78 -5.75 7.68 -7.93
C GLN A 78 -5.59 6.41 -8.76
N GLN A 79 -5.48 6.55 -10.08
CA GLN A 79 -5.28 5.40 -10.97
C GLN A 79 -3.96 4.69 -10.67
N LEU A 80 -2.89 5.46 -10.44
CA LEU A 80 -1.58 4.90 -10.08
C LEU A 80 -1.63 4.15 -8.77
N LEU A 81 -2.32 4.70 -7.76
CA LEU A 81 -2.48 4.04 -6.47
C LEU A 81 -3.30 2.75 -6.60
N ASN A 82 -4.30 2.74 -7.46
CA ASN A 82 -5.10 1.53 -7.71
C ASN A 82 -4.33 0.46 -8.49
N VAL A 83 -3.23 0.82 -9.13
CA VAL A 83 -2.31 -0.16 -9.73
C VAL A 83 -1.32 -0.68 -8.69
N ALA A 84 -0.74 0.21 -7.89
CA ALA A 84 0.32 -0.15 -6.94
C ALA A 84 -0.20 -0.91 -5.73
N MET A 85 -1.36 -0.53 -5.19
CA MET A 85 -1.86 -1.12 -3.96
C MET A 85 -2.15 -2.63 -4.07
N PRO A 86 -2.79 -3.13 -5.14
CA PRO A 86 -2.95 -4.58 -5.30
C PRO A 86 -1.62 -5.33 -5.41
N VAL A 87 -0.60 -4.69 -5.98
CA VAL A 87 0.74 -5.29 -6.07
C VAL A 87 1.35 -5.42 -4.68
N LEU A 88 1.20 -4.38 -3.85
CA LEU A 88 1.64 -4.46 -2.46
C LEU A 88 0.90 -5.56 -1.70
N GLN A 89 -0.41 -5.67 -1.90
CA GLN A 89 -1.20 -6.72 -1.28
C GLN A 89 -0.68 -8.11 -1.65
N LYS A 90 -0.40 -8.34 -2.93
CA LYS A 90 0.17 -9.59 -3.39
C LYS A 90 1.54 -9.84 -2.77
N ALA A 91 2.36 -8.81 -2.68
CA ALA A 91 3.68 -8.92 -2.06
C ALA A 91 3.58 -9.34 -0.60
N VAL A 92 2.59 -8.83 0.15
CA VAL A 92 2.34 -9.25 1.53
C VAL A 92 2.09 -10.76 1.60
N LEU A 93 1.25 -11.27 0.68
CA LEU A 93 0.89 -12.68 0.67
C LEU A 93 2.05 -13.60 0.32
N GLU A 94 3.04 -13.10 -0.40
CA GLU A 94 4.20 -13.88 -0.86
C GLU A 94 5.45 -13.64 -0.02
N TYR A 95 5.43 -12.63 0.85
CA TYR A 95 6.60 -12.23 1.62
C TYR A 95 6.97 -13.30 2.66
N ASP A 96 8.28 -13.63 2.72
CA ASP A 96 8.81 -14.52 3.74
C ASP A 96 9.10 -13.68 5.00
N VAL A 97 8.37 -13.96 6.09
CA VAL A 97 8.51 -13.22 7.34
C VAL A 97 9.88 -13.36 7.99
N HIS A 98 10.66 -14.37 7.58
CA HIS A 98 12.02 -14.57 8.04
C HIS A 98 13.05 -13.84 7.17
N ASN A 99 12.61 -13.12 6.14
CA ASN A 99 13.50 -12.34 5.30
C ASN A 99 14.13 -11.23 6.13
N GLU A 100 15.43 -10.99 5.95
CA GLU A 100 16.15 -9.93 6.66
C GLU A 100 15.71 -8.53 6.20
N ASP A 101 15.26 -8.41 4.95
CA ASP A 101 14.80 -7.14 4.40
C ASP A 101 13.35 -6.88 4.81
N PRO A 102 12.99 -5.61 5.09
CA PRO A 102 11.62 -5.27 5.42
C PRO A 102 10.68 -5.47 4.22
N LEU A 103 9.39 -5.65 4.53
CA LEU A 103 8.34 -5.85 3.54
C LEU A 103 8.39 -4.84 2.40
N ILE A 104 8.54 -3.56 2.73
CA ILE A 104 8.50 -2.50 1.70
C ILE A 104 9.63 -2.65 0.68
N LYS A 105 10.81 -3.09 1.13
CA LYS A 105 11.95 -3.30 0.25
C LYS A 105 11.69 -4.45 -0.73
N TYR A 106 10.97 -5.47 -0.28
CA TYR A 106 10.55 -6.57 -1.13
C TYR A 106 9.50 -6.13 -2.15
N ALA A 107 8.56 -5.27 -1.73
CA ALA A 107 7.42 -4.87 -2.55
C ALA A 107 7.75 -3.79 -3.58
N VAL A 108 8.67 -2.88 -3.29
CA VAL A 108 8.95 -1.71 -4.15
C VAL A 108 9.32 -2.09 -5.59
N PRO A 109 10.24 -3.04 -5.85
CA PRO A 109 10.55 -3.39 -7.25
C PRO A 109 9.34 -3.89 -8.01
N GLN A 110 8.45 -4.63 -7.36
CA GLN A 110 7.24 -5.16 -8.00
C GLN A 110 6.26 -4.04 -8.32
N MET A 111 6.10 -3.08 -7.41
CA MET A 111 5.23 -1.92 -7.65
C MET A 111 5.79 -1.05 -8.78
N ARG A 112 7.11 -0.82 -8.82
CA ARG A 112 7.74 -0.04 -9.89
C ARG A 112 7.50 -0.69 -11.24
N GLU A 113 7.67 -2.01 -11.33
CA GLU A 113 7.44 -2.72 -12.58
C GLU A 113 6.00 -2.54 -13.07
N ALA A 114 5.02 -2.65 -12.17
CA ALA A 114 3.62 -2.47 -12.52
C ALA A 114 3.32 -1.03 -12.97
N LEU A 115 3.88 -0.03 -12.26
CA LEU A 115 3.67 1.38 -12.61
C LEU A 115 4.32 1.75 -13.93
N GLU A 116 5.45 1.15 -14.27
CA GLU A 116 6.16 1.41 -15.53
C GLU A 116 5.41 0.88 -16.74
N LYS A 117 4.52 -0.07 -16.55
CA LYS A 117 3.73 -0.67 -17.65
C LYS A 117 2.47 0.12 -18.01
N ILE A 118 2.15 1.15 -17.27
CA ILE A 118 0.95 1.96 -17.53
C ILE A 118 1.13 2.81 -18.79
#